data_be7daed1047c2971550c6625fadf48ee
#
_entry.id   be7daed1047c2971550c6625fadf48ee
#
_cell.length_a   1.000
_cell.length_b   1.000
_cell.length_c   1.000
_cell.angle_alpha   90.00
_cell.angle_beta   90.00
_cell.angle_gamma   90.00
#
_symmetry.space_group_name_H-M   'P 1'
#
loop_
_entity.id
_entity.type
_entity.pdbx_description
1 polymer ?
#
loop_
_entity_poly.entity_id
_entity_poly.type
_entity_poly.pdbx_seq_one_letter_code
_entity_poly.pdbx_strand_id
1 'polypeptide(L)'
;MDISKNSLYNFGVVSLLFSGVLYICIWSPPNTNPLLLFQESACLRSTSFTHTTDLVIDDLEAVLQKASMPNKTVIIAVVNKAYVEQTVEADTTMLDIFLESFWLGEGTKQLLDHLLIVAVDQTAYDRCMFKRFHCYRLVTDGVDFASEKVYMSRDFIKMMWRRTQFLLDVLKRGYNFIFTDTDVIWLRNPFTRLSKKETVDLQMSVDTYNGDPRSQDNLINTGFYFVRSNNKTISLFTTWYGMKDNSTGKKDQDVLLELMTQGLFKKLRLRVRFLPTLYFSGFCENSKDIWSVTTVHSNCCRHVDAKVQDLKAVLRDWKRFKEAKVKNPRMAPNRTMVTRWSEHIACFNSWKPPNNNLRN
;
A
#
# COMPACT_ATOMS: atom_id res chain seq x y z
N MET A 1 61.81 18.87 15.08
CA MET A 1 60.95 17.67 14.87
C MET A 1 59.63 17.97 15.49
N ASP A 2 58.73 18.57 14.71
CA ASP A 2 57.39 18.89 15.19
C ASP A 2 56.48 17.67 14.98
N ILE A 3 56.16 17.00 16.08
CA ILE A 3 55.12 15.94 16.04
C ILE A 3 53.78 16.67 16.00
N SER A 4 53.12 16.54 14.83
CA SER A 4 51.82 17.16 14.56
C SER A 4 50.80 16.83 15.67
N LYS A 5 50.13 17.84 16.25
CA LYS A 5 49.06 17.70 17.24
C LYS A 5 47.98 16.69 16.86
N ASN A 6 47.76 16.45 15.55
CA ASN A 6 46.83 15.46 15.03
C ASN A 6 47.25 14.00 15.24
N SER A 7 48.56 13.72 15.31
CA SER A 7 49.07 12.36 15.57
C SER A 7 48.86 11.94 17.05
N LEU A 8 49.00 12.88 17.99
CA LEU A 8 48.75 12.64 19.42
C LEU A 8 47.24 12.41 19.70
N TYR A 9 46.36 13.17 19.01
CA TYR A 9 44.93 12.99 19.16
C TYR A 9 44.44 11.62 18.65
N ASN A 10 44.93 11.18 17.49
CA ASN A 10 44.59 9.86 16.91
C ASN A 10 45.10 8.72 17.78
N PHE A 11 46.27 8.87 18.42
CA PHE A 11 46.81 7.87 19.34
C PHE A 11 45.98 7.76 20.63
N GLY A 12 45.49 8.90 21.16
CA GLY A 12 44.59 8.93 22.29
C GLY A 12 43.25 8.26 22.05
N VAL A 13 42.64 8.50 20.89
CA VAL A 13 41.34 7.90 20.52
C VAL A 13 41.47 6.39 20.32
N VAL A 14 42.53 5.92 19.65
CA VAL A 14 42.77 4.47 19.46
C VAL A 14 43.05 3.78 20.80
N SER A 15 43.81 4.41 21.70
CA SER A 15 44.07 3.86 23.03
C SER A 15 42.80 3.75 23.89
N LEU A 16 41.90 4.72 23.82
CA LEU A 16 40.63 4.69 24.55
C LEU A 16 39.68 3.60 24.01
N LEU A 17 39.66 3.38 22.68
CA LEU A 17 38.87 2.29 22.08
C LEU A 17 39.42 0.92 22.49
N PHE A 18 40.75 0.73 22.51
CA PHE A 18 41.36 -0.52 22.98
C PHE A 18 41.09 -0.78 24.47
N SER A 19 41.20 0.27 25.31
CA SER A 19 40.91 0.15 26.75
C SER A 19 39.45 -0.17 27.01
N GLY A 20 38.52 0.39 26.23
CA GLY A 20 37.08 0.08 26.31
C GLY A 20 36.76 -1.37 25.96
N VAL A 21 37.39 -1.91 24.88
CA VAL A 21 37.22 -3.31 24.50
C VAL A 21 37.80 -4.25 25.56
N LEU A 22 39.00 -3.96 26.08
CA LEU A 22 39.61 -4.74 27.17
C LEU A 22 38.77 -4.71 28.47
N TYR A 23 38.19 -3.56 28.81
CA TYR A 23 37.30 -3.44 29.98
C TYR A 23 36.05 -4.34 29.81
N ILE A 24 35.43 -4.35 28.64
CA ILE A 24 34.26 -5.20 28.37
C ILE A 24 34.65 -6.68 28.45
N CYS A 25 35.83 -7.07 27.95
CA CYS A 25 36.30 -8.47 28.00
C CYS A 25 36.66 -8.98 29.40
N ILE A 26 37.13 -8.07 30.30
CA ILE A 26 37.59 -8.46 31.64
C ILE A 26 36.48 -8.42 32.69
N TRP A 27 35.48 -7.52 32.51
CA TRP A 27 34.43 -7.29 33.50
C TRP A 27 33.06 -7.85 33.11
N SER A 28 32.96 -8.54 31.98
CA SER A 28 31.73 -9.27 31.66
C SER A 28 31.59 -10.50 32.57
N PRO A 29 30.43 -10.74 33.19
CA PRO A 29 30.23 -11.93 34.01
C PRO A 29 30.40 -13.20 33.15
N PRO A 30 30.90 -14.31 33.71
CA PRO A 30 31.35 -15.50 32.95
C PRO A 30 30.24 -16.29 32.24
N ASN A 31 29.01 -15.81 32.20
CA ASN A 31 27.85 -16.50 31.59
C ASN A 31 27.29 -15.86 30.31
N THR A 32 27.99 -14.89 29.72
CA THR A 32 27.56 -14.30 28.44
C THR A 32 28.72 -14.30 27.45
N ASN A 33 28.89 -15.41 26.73
CA ASN A 33 29.75 -15.47 25.54
C ASN A 33 28.98 -14.96 24.33
N PRO A 34 29.30 -13.79 23.78
CA PRO A 34 28.57 -13.24 22.63
C PRO A 34 28.89 -13.92 21.29
N LEU A 35 29.77 -14.94 21.27
CA LEU A 35 30.23 -15.66 20.08
C LEU A 35 29.60 -17.05 19.88
N LEU A 36 28.62 -17.45 20.71
CA LEU A 36 27.99 -18.77 20.59
C LEU A 36 26.49 -18.72 20.18
N LEU A 37 26.12 -17.79 19.32
CA LEU A 37 24.76 -17.73 18.76
C LEU A 37 24.54 -18.61 17.51
N PHE A 38 25.48 -19.49 17.18
CA PHE A 38 25.32 -20.47 16.12
C PHE A 38 25.75 -21.86 16.62
N GLN A 39 24.92 -22.49 17.42
CA GLN A 39 25.01 -23.95 17.63
C GLN A 39 23.60 -24.52 17.74
N GLU A 40 23.20 -25.26 16.70
CA GLU A 40 22.03 -26.12 16.70
C GLU A 40 22.10 -27.09 17.88
N SER A 41 21.17 -26.99 18.79
CA SER A 41 21.01 -27.98 19.86
C SER A 41 19.87 -28.91 19.50
N ALA A 42 20.22 -30.01 18.84
CA ALA A 42 19.39 -31.20 18.88
C ALA A 42 19.40 -31.76 20.31
N CYS A 43 18.33 -31.60 21.05
CA CYS A 43 18.13 -32.27 22.32
C CYS A 43 16.81 -33.02 22.27
N LEU A 44 16.91 -34.34 22.04
CA LEU A 44 15.87 -35.33 22.29
C LEU A 44 15.54 -35.33 23.80
N ARG A 45 14.37 -34.90 24.16
CA ARG A 45 13.72 -35.25 25.43
C ARG A 45 12.28 -35.63 25.18
N SER A 46 12.08 -36.93 25.29
CA SER A 46 10.76 -37.56 25.43
C SER A 46 10.07 -37.06 26.69
N THR A 47 8.95 -36.35 26.55
CA THR A 47 7.93 -36.24 27.60
C THR A 47 6.54 -36.11 26.98
N SER A 48 5.69 -37.07 27.33
CA SER A 48 4.22 -37.09 27.34
C SER A 48 3.44 -36.10 26.49
N PHE A 49 2.75 -36.65 25.49
CA PHE A 49 1.70 -36.02 24.69
C PHE A 49 0.58 -35.42 25.54
N THR A 50 0.52 -34.10 25.61
CA THR A 50 -0.73 -33.38 25.69
C THR A 50 -0.99 -32.79 24.30
N HIS A 51 -2.09 -33.18 23.66
CA HIS A 51 -2.56 -32.66 22.39
C HIS A 51 -2.91 -31.17 22.55
N THR A 52 -1.92 -30.30 22.45
CA THR A 52 -2.11 -28.93 21.95
C THR A 52 -1.78 -28.99 20.46
N THR A 53 -2.77 -28.89 19.61
CA THR A 53 -2.57 -28.59 18.18
C THR A 53 -1.87 -27.25 18.12
N ASP A 54 -0.55 -27.24 18.14
CA ASP A 54 0.23 -26.08 17.69
C ASP A 54 -0.14 -25.85 16.22
N LEU A 55 -1.07 -24.93 16.02
CA LEU A 55 -1.36 -24.39 14.70
C LEU A 55 -0.05 -23.81 14.18
N VAL A 56 0.57 -24.48 13.23
CA VAL A 56 1.72 -23.95 12.51
C VAL A 56 1.25 -22.65 11.84
N ILE A 57 1.57 -21.52 12.47
CA ILE A 57 1.26 -20.19 11.94
C ILE A 57 2.19 -19.98 10.74
N ASP A 58 1.63 -19.93 9.54
CA ASP A 58 2.40 -19.62 8.35
C ASP A 58 2.82 -18.14 8.33
N ASP A 59 3.81 -17.80 7.49
CA ASP A 59 4.38 -16.44 7.41
C ASP A 59 3.31 -15.37 7.10
N LEU A 60 2.30 -15.70 6.31
CA LEU A 60 1.20 -14.78 5.99
C LEU A 60 0.33 -14.54 7.23
N GLU A 61 -0.04 -15.59 7.95
CA GLU A 61 -0.83 -15.45 9.18
C GLU A 61 -0.09 -14.64 10.23
N ALA A 62 1.22 -14.89 10.41
CA ALA A 62 2.05 -14.18 11.36
C ALA A 62 2.11 -12.67 11.07
N VAL A 63 2.25 -12.26 9.80
CA VAL A 63 2.30 -10.84 9.44
C VAL A 63 0.92 -10.18 9.50
N LEU A 64 -0.15 -10.90 9.14
CA LEU A 64 -1.52 -10.40 9.26
C LEU A 64 -1.89 -10.13 10.71
N GLN A 65 -1.53 -11.02 11.64
CA GLN A 65 -1.75 -10.81 13.08
C GLN A 65 -1.05 -9.54 13.59
N LYS A 66 0.20 -9.31 13.16
CA LYS A 66 0.98 -8.13 13.56
C LYS A 66 0.42 -6.82 12.99
N ALA A 67 -0.04 -6.84 11.74
CA ALA A 67 -0.52 -5.64 11.04
C ALA A 67 -2.00 -5.32 11.35
N SER A 68 -2.80 -6.31 11.77
CA SER A 68 -4.25 -6.12 11.91
C SER A 68 -4.65 -5.21 13.07
N MET A 69 -5.73 -4.47 12.85
CA MET A 69 -6.47 -3.77 13.90
C MET A 69 -7.19 -4.77 14.82
N PRO A 70 -7.67 -4.37 16.02
CA PRO A 70 -8.40 -5.27 16.93
C PRO A 70 -9.60 -5.99 16.30
N ASN A 71 -10.25 -5.37 15.30
CA ASN A 71 -11.38 -5.95 14.56
C ASN A 71 -10.93 -6.77 13.35
N LYS A 72 -9.68 -7.25 13.33
CA LYS A 72 -9.06 -8.02 12.25
C LYS A 72 -9.10 -7.29 10.88
N THR A 73 -9.00 -5.97 10.86
CA THR A 73 -8.86 -5.19 9.62
C THR A 73 -7.40 -4.86 9.37
N VAL A 74 -6.93 -5.06 8.14
CA VAL A 74 -5.57 -4.74 7.70
C VAL A 74 -5.62 -3.81 6.48
N ILE A 75 -4.69 -2.88 6.35
CA ILE A 75 -4.52 -2.06 5.15
C ILE A 75 -3.47 -2.74 4.29
N ILE A 76 -3.78 -3.04 3.03
CA ILE A 76 -2.93 -3.82 2.14
C ILE A 76 -2.57 -2.98 0.91
N ALA A 77 -1.26 -2.83 0.65
CA ALA A 77 -0.74 -2.26 -0.59
C ALA A 77 0.23 -3.25 -1.25
N VAL A 78 0.12 -3.42 -2.56
CA VAL A 78 1.01 -4.29 -3.35
C VAL A 78 2.03 -3.43 -4.09
N VAL A 79 3.31 -3.79 -3.99
CA VAL A 79 4.41 -3.03 -4.60
C VAL A 79 5.38 -3.94 -5.35
N ASN A 80 6.00 -3.36 -6.38
CA ASN A 80 7.11 -3.96 -7.11
C ASN A 80 8.31 -2.99 -7.14
N LYS A 81 9.43 -3.44 -7.71
CA LYS A 81 10.65 -2.66 -7.88
C LYS A 81 10.39 -1.29 -8.52
N ALA A 82 9.57 -1.21 -9.58
CA ALA A 82 9.29 0.04 -10.27
C ALA A 82 8.61 1.11 -9.39
N TYR A 83 7.95 0.70 -8.30
CA TYR A 83 7.30 1.61 -7.35
C TYR A 83 8.20 2.03 -6.18
N VAL A 84 9.32 1.33 -5.96
CA VAL A 84 10.20 1.52 -4.80
C VAL A 84 11.60 2.02 -5.15
N GLU A 85 12.03 1.93 -6.40
CA GLU A 85 13.29 2.47 -6.89
C GLU A 85 13.06 3.77 -7.65
N GLN A 86 14.01 4.68 -7.52
CA GLN A 86 14.03 5.94 -8.27
C GLN A 86 14.61 5.68 -9.67
N THR A 87 14.05 6.34 -10.68
CA THR A 87 14.76 6.54 -11.94
C THR A 87 15.85 7.59 -11.78
N VAL A 88 16.77 7.69 -12.74
CA VAL A 88 17.88 8.68 -12.68
C VAL A 88 17.37 10.11 -12.58
N GLU A 89 16.20 10.39 -13.16
CA GLU A 89 15.58 11.71 -13.20
C GLU A 89 14.59 11.97 -12.04
N ALA A 90 14.21 10.93 -11.29
CA ALA A 90 13.22 11.06 -10.23
C ALA A 90 13.89 11.31 -8.87
N ASP A 91 13.40 12.31 -8.14
CA ASP A 91 13.84 12.66 -6.78
C ASP A 91 13.09 11.87 -5.69
N THR A 92 12.04 11.12 -6.05
CA THR A 92 11.21 10.37 -5.12
C THR A 92 10.52 9.19 -5.81
N THR A 93 10.19 8.15 -5.05
CA THR A 93 9.48 6.98 -5.55
C THR A 93 7.97 7.09 -5.36
N MET A 94 7.19 6.27 -6.06
CA MET A 94 5.75 6.15 -5.81
C MET A 94 5.47 5.75 -4.37
N LEU A 95 6.21 4.77 -3.83
CA LEU A 95 6.06 4.34 -2.44
C LEU A 95 6.36 5.48 -1.45
N ASP A 96 7.37 6.31 -1.72
CA ASP A 96 7.70 7.45 -0.83
C ASP A 96 6.55 8.46 -0.79
N ILE A 97 5.94 8.81 -1.94
CA ILE A 97 4.79 9.71 -2.03
C ILE A 97 3.57 9.10 -1.30
N PHE A 98 3.32 7.82 -1.51
CA PHE A 98 2.25 7.09 -0.82
C PHE A 98 2.40 7.19 0.70
N LEU A 99 3.59 6.86 1.22
CA LEU A 99 3.87 6.92 2.65
C LEU A 99 3.88 8.35 3.20
N GLU A 100 4.40 9.33 2.44
CA GLU A 100 4.36 10.75 2.81
C GLU A 100 2.92 11.22 3.02
N SER A 101 1.97 10.70 2.22
CA SER A 101 0.56 11.07 2.33
C SER A 101 -0.02 10.73 3.70
N PHE A 102 0.36 9.62 4.32
CA PHE A 102 -0.08 9.25 5.67
C PHE A 102 0.48 10.20 6.74
N TRP A 103 1.71 10.68 6.56
CA TRP A 103 2.32 11.64 7.48
C TRP A 103 1.69 13.03 7.38
N LEU A 104 1.31 13.43 6.18
CA LEU A 104 0.69 14.72 5.89
C LEU A 104 -0.82 14.73 6.13
N GLY A 105 -1.47 13.60 6.07
CA GLY A 105 -2.92 13.49 6.18
C GLY A 105 -3.45 13.76 7.59
N GLU A 106 -4.74 14.03 7.68
CA GLU A 106 -5.45 14.24 8.94
C GLU A 106 -5.93 12.89 9.50
N GLY A 107 -5.32 12.45 10.63
CA GLY A 107 -5.68 11.19 11.30
C GLY A 107 -5.28 9.92 10.53
N THR A 108 -4.24 10.00 9.71
CA THR A 108 -3.76 8.88 8.89
C THR A 108 -2.44 8.28 9.38
N LYS A 109 -1.61 9.04 10.09
CA LYS A 109 -0.28 8.59 10.53
C LYS A 109 -0.31 7.27 11.31
N GLN A 110 -1.21 7.12 12.28
CA GLN A 110 -1.36 5.90 13.07
C GLN A 110 -1.85 4.69 12.25
N LEU A 111 -2.38 4.91 11.05
CA LEU A 111 -2.80 3.82 10.16
C LEU A 111 -1.61 3.09 9.53
N LEU A 112 -0.41 3.69 9.56
CA LEU A 112 0.83 3.03 9.10
C LEU A 112 1.17 1.80 9.94
N ASP A 113 0.77 1.74 11.22
CA ASP A 113 0.95 0.59 12.10
C ASP A 113 0.09 -0.62 11.64
N HIS A 114 -0.87 -0.38 10.75
CA HIS A 114 -1.78 -1.37 10.19
C HIS A 114 -1.59 -1.57 8.68
N LEU A 115 -0.51 -1.02 8.12
CA LEU A 115 -0.17 -1.15 6.71
C LEU A 115 0.69 -2.39 6.48
N LEU A 116 0.17 -3.35 5.73
CA LEU A 116 0.89 -4.48 5.19
C LEU A 116 1.31 -4.18 3.75
N ILE A 117 2.61 -4.10 3.52
CA ILE A 117 3.20 -3.95 2.19
C ILE A 117 3.50 -5.34 1.64
N VAL A 118 2.85 -5.69 0.56
CA VAL A 118 3.02 -6.97 -0.14
C VAL A 118 3.94 -6.76 -1.34
N ALA A 119 5.15 -7.29 -1.24
CA ALA A 119 6.16 -7.15 -2.27
C ALA A 119 6.12 -8.34 -3.24
N VAL A 120 6.06 -8.07 -4.55
CA VAL A 120 6.05 -9.11 -5.59
C VAL A 120 7.43 -9.42 -6.16
N ASP A 121 8.47 -8.73 -5.70
CA ASP A 121 9.87 -8.98 -6.02
C ASP A 121 10.78 -8.72 -4.81
N GLN A 122 12.05 -9.15 -4.91
CA GLN A 122 12.99 -9.05 -3.79
C GLN A 122 13.35 -7.60 -3.46
N THR A 123 13.57 -6.75 -4.47
CA THR A 123 13.92 -5.34 -4.27
C THR A 123 12.84 -4.60 -3.48
N ALA A 124 11.57 -4.82 -3.85
CA ALA A 124 10.44 -4.24 -3.13
C ALA A 124 10.34 -4.75 -1.69
N TYR A 125 10.62 -6.04 -1.47
CA TYR A 125 10.64 -6.63 -0.13
C TYR A 125 11.75 -6.02 0.73
N ASP A 126 12.97 -5.94 0.22
CA ASP A 126 14.11 -5.36 0.94
C ASP A 126 13.87 -3.88 1.27
N ARG A 127 13.26 -3.13 0.34
CA ARG A 127 12.87 -1.73 0.57
C ARG A 127 11.82 -1.59 1.66
N CYS A 128 10.83 -2.47 1.69
CA CYS A 128 9.82 -2.52 2.75
C CYS A 128 10.47 -2.79 4.10
N MET A 129 11.33 -3.82 4.19
CA MET A 129 12.04 -4.20 5.42
C MET A 129 12.95 -3.06 5.92
N PHE A 130 13.68 -2.39 5.00
CA PHE A 130 14.49 -1.22 5.34
C PHE A 130 13.67 -0.09 5.96
N LYS A 131 12.46 0.13 5.44
CA LYS A 131 11.52 1.14 5.98
C LYS A 131 10.80 0.68 7.26
N ARG A 132 11.01 -0.57 7.72
CA ARG A 132 10.45 -1.16 8.95
C ARG A 132 8.93 -1.19 9.00
N PHE A 133 8.28 -1.48 7.87
CA PHE A 133 6.85 -1.76 7.82
C PHE A 133 6.55 -3.24 8.03
N HIS A 134 5.28 -3.60 8.09
CA HIS A 134 4.86 -5.00 7.96
C HIS A 134 5.01 -5.42 6.50
N CYS A 135 5.85 -6.40 6.22
CA CYS A 135 6.22 -6.80 4.88
C CYS A 135 5.90 -8.28 4.65
N TYR A 136 5.31 -8.58 3.50
CA TYR A 136 5.10 -9.94 3.05
C TYR A 136 5.66 -10.13 1.65
N ARG A 137 6.47 -11.18 1.47
CA ARG A 137 7.03 -11.54 0.16
C ARG A 137 6.06 -12.47 -0.56
N LEU A 138 5.36 -11.95 -1.56
CA LEU A 138 4.43 -12.74 -2.36
C LEU A 138 5.18 -13.54 -3.42
N VAL A 139 5.08 -14.88 -3.34
CA VAL A 139 5.65 -15.78 -4.37
C VAL A 139 4.87 -15.61 -5.68
N THR A 140 5.58 -15.50 -6.79
CA THR A 140 5.02 -15.14 -8.10
C THR A 140 5.15 -16.27 -9.14
N ASP A 141 5.40 -17.51 -8.70
CA ASP A 141 5.45 -18.73 -9.53
C ASP A 141 6.36 -18.59 -10.78
N GLY A 142 7.53 -17.97 -10.59
CA GLY A 142 8.53 -17.75 -11.65
C GLY A 142 8.24 -16.60 -12.60
N VAL A 143 7.17 -15.82 -12.37
CA VAL A 143 6.91 -14.61 -13.15
C VAL A 143 7.63 -13.43 -12.52
N ASP A 144 8.44 -12.71 -13.33
CA ASP A 144 9.10 -11.48 -12.90
C ASP A 144 8.14 -10.28 -13.04
N PHE A 145 7.78 -9.68 -11.90
CA PHE A 145 6.95 -8.47 -11.82
C PHE A 145 7.76 -7.21 -11.42
N ALA A 146 9.09 -7.27 -11.37
CA ALA A 146 9.93 -6.19 -10.84
C ALA A 146 9.84 -4.89 -11.67
N SER A 147 9.85 -4.99 -13.01
CA SER A 147 9.77 -3.80 -13.89
C SER A 147 8.38 -3.19 -13.91
N GLU A 148 8.29 -1.91 -14.31
CA GLU A 148 7.01 -1.29 -14.66
C GLU A 148 6.31 -2.14 -15.73
N LYS A 149 5.09 -2.56 -15.44
CA LYS A 149 4.30 -3.32 -16.40
C LYS A 149 3.41 -2.36 -17.17
N VAL A 150 3.60 -2.33 -18.48
CA VAL A 150 2.76 -1.52 -19.37
C VAL A 150 1.30 -1.90 -19.14
N TYR A 151 0.46 -0.89 -18.92
CA TYR A 151 -0.97 -1.07 -18.72
C TYR A 151 -1.58 -1.97 -19.80
N MET A 152 -2.36 -2.97 -19.39
CA MET A 152 -2.97 -4.01 -20.22
C MET A 152 -1.99 -5.01 -20.88
N SER A 153 -0.69 -4.97 -20.57
CA SER A 153 0.22 -6.04 -20.98
C SER A 153 -0.13 -7.38 -20.30
N ARG A 154 0.30 -8.48 -20.91
CA ARG A 154 0.08 -9.83 -20.37
C ARG A 154 0.59 -9.96 -18.93
N ASP A 155 1.75 -9.40 -18.64
CA ASP A 155 2.34 -9.48 -17.30
C ASP A 155 1.62 -8.56 -16.30
N PHE A 156 1.15 -7.39 -16.74
CA PHE A 156 0.26 -6.54 -15.93
C PHE A 156 -0.99 -7.32 -15.52
N ILE A 157 -1.67 -7.96 -16.47
CA ILE A 157 -2.88 -8.76 -16.20
C ILE A 157 -2.59 -9.91 -15.23
N LYS A 158 -1.47 -10.64 -15.41
CA LYS A 158 -1.04 -11.70 -14.48
C LYS A 158 -0.80 -11.18 -13.07
N MET A 159 -0.15 -10.01 -12.94
CA MET A 159 0.08 -9.38 -11.65
C MET A 159 -1.23 -9.02 -10.94
N MET A 160 -2.22 -8.48 -11.68
CA MET A 160 -3.53 -8.17 -11.13
C MET A 160 -4.25 -9.44 -10.64
N TRP A 161 -4.22 -10.53 -11.38
CA TRP A 161 -4.80 -11.81 -10.94
C TRP A 161 -4.08 -12.41 -9.74
N ARG A 162 -2.74 -12.28 -9.66
CA ARG A 162 -1.98 -12.77 -8.49
C ARG A 162 -2.33 -11.98 -7.24
N ARG A 163 -2.55 -10.67 -7.37
CA ARG A 163 -3.07 -9.80 -6.31
C ARG A 163 -4.45 -10.27 -5.85
N THR A 164 -5.38 -10.52 -6.77
CA THR A 164 -6.74 -10.99 -6.46
C THR A 164 -6.73 -12.32 -5.69
N GLN A 165 -5.86 -13.25 -6.06
CA GLN A 165 -5.66 -14.51 -5.35
C GLN A 165 -5.18 -14.29 -3.91
N PHE A 166 -4.15 -13.45 -3.74
CA PHE A 166 -3.62 -13.12 -2.42
C PHE A 166 -4.71 -12.51 -1.50
N LEU A 167 -5.52 -11.60 -2.02
CA LEU A 167 -6.61 -11.00 -1.25
C LEU A 167 -7.71 -12.01 -0.88
N LEU A 168 -7.98 -12.99 -1.74
CA LEU A 168 -8.84 -14.13 -1.38
C LEU A 168 -8.26 -14.94 -0.20
N ASP A 169 -6.95 -15.18 -0.21
CA ASP A 169 -6.28 -15.92 0.86
C ASP A 169 -6.36 -15.17 2.21
N VAL A 170 -6.28 -13.83 2.19
CA VAL A 170 -6.51 -12.97 3.36
C VAL A 170 -7.94 -13.11 3.88
N LEU A 171 -8.95 -13.07 3.00
CA LEU A 171 -10.36 -13.25 3.38
C LEU A 171 -10.60 -14.63 4.00
N LYS A 172 -10.06 -15.70 3.42
CA LYS A 172 -10.19 -17.07 3.95
C LYS A 172 -9.62 -17.25 5.36
N ARG A 173 -8.64 -16.41 5.75
CA ARG A 173 -8.09 -16.36 7.12
C ARG A 173 -8.94 -15.52 8.09
N GLY A 174 -10.06 -14.96 7.62
CA GLY A 174 -10.98 -14.20 8.46
C GLY A 174 -10.57 -12.74 8.68
N TYR A 175 -9.64 -12.20 7.89
CA TYR A 175 -9.25 -10.79 7.98
C TYR A 175 -10.08 -9.92 7.03
N ASN A 176 -10.62 -8.83 7.56
CA ASN A 176 -11.11 -7.73 6.77
C ASN A 176 -9.93 -6.95 6.22
N PHE A 177 -10.09 -6.28 5.09
CA PHE A 177 -9.03 -5.41 4.60
C PHE A 177 -9.54 -4.15 3.90
N ILE A 178 -8.71 -3.09 3.93
CA ILE A 178 -8.70 -2.06 2.90
C ILE A 178 -7.59 -2.42 1.94
N PHE A 179 -7.94 -2.66 0.68
CA PHE A 179 -6.96 -2.66 -0.39
C PHE A 179 -6.78 -1.23 -0.90
N THR A 180 -5.53 -0.83 -1.11
CA THR A 180 -5.16 0.45 -1.69
C THR A 180 -4.02 0.27 -2.68
N ASP A 181 -4.17 0.82 -3.89
CA ASP A 181 -3.02 1.01 -4.77
C ASP A 181 -2.08 2.06 -4.16
N THR A 182 -0.79 1.98 -4.45
CA THR A 182 0.22 2.92 -3.93
C THR A 182 0.17 4.29 -4.59
N ASP A 183 -0.59 4.44 -5.66
CA ASP A 183 -0.89 5.71 -6.30
C ASP A 183 -2.20 6.35 -5.80
N VAL A 184 -2.68 5.89 -4.64
CA VAL A 184 -3.78 6.50 -3.88
C VAL A 184 -3.21 7.29 -2.71
N ILE A 185 -3.36 8.61 -2.73
CA ILE A 185 -2.91 9.52 -1.68
C ILE A 185 -3.96 9.59 -0.57
N TRP A 186 -3.54 9.43 0.69
CA TRP A 186 -4.38 9.41 1.88
C TRP A 186 -4.33 10.76 2.61
N LEU A 187 -5.32 11.62 2.35
CA LEU A 187 -5.38 12.98 2.92
C LEU A 187 -6.15 13.04 4.24
N ARG A 188 -7.09 12.13 4.45
CA ARG A 188 -7.86 11.96 5.69
C ARG A 188 -8.09 10.50 6.00
N ASN A 189 -8.35 10.21 7.26
CA ASN A 189 -8.67 8.86 7.71
C ASN A 189 -9.97 8.35 7.05
N PRO A 190 -9.92 7.33 6.17
CA PRO A 190 -11.09 6.85 5.44
C PRO A 190 -12.12 6.17 6.36
N PHE A 191 -11.74 5.66 7.52
CA PHE A 191 -12.66 5.03 8.46
C PHE A 191 -13.72 5.99 8.99
N THR A 192 -13.53 7.30 8.84
CA THR A 192 -14.56 8.31 9.16
C THR A 192 -15.66 8.39 8.11
N ARG A 193 -15.40 7.90 6.89
CA ARG A 193 -16.32 7.94 5.73
C ARG A 193 -16.84 6.56 5.35
N LEU A 194 -16.10 5.51 5.65
CA LEU A 194 -16.54 4.14 5.46
C LEU A 194 -17.70 3.82 6.41
N SER A 195 -18.67 3.05 5.91
CA SER A 195 -19.79 2.57 6.72
C SER A 195 -19.29 1.61 7.80
N LYS A 196 -19.64 1.88 9.02
CA LYS A 196 -19.38 1.02 10.19
C LYS A 196 -20.39 -0.12 10.33
N LYS A 197 -21.46 -0.13 9.53
CA LYS A 197 -22.51 -1.15 9.60
C LYS A 197 -21.92 -2.49 9.18
N GLU A 198 -21.97 -3.47 10.07
CA GLU A 198 -21.46 -4.83 9.83
C GLU A 198 -22.16 -5.54 8.66
N THR A 199 -23.38 -5.08 8.36
CA THR A 199 -24.14 -5.60 7.23
C THR A 199 -23.65 -5.17 5.86
N VAL A 200 -22.69 -4.22 5.75
CA VAL A 200 -22.08 -3.81 4.49
C VAL A 200 -20.86 -4.69 4.24
N ASP A 201 -20.93 -5.52 3.22
CA ASP A 201 -19.91 -6.53 2.91
C ASP A 201 -18.71 -5.94 2.15
N LEU A 202 -18.98 -4.98 1.23
CA LEU A 202 -17.99 -4.38 0.33
C LEU A 202 -18.26 -2.88 0.19
N GLN A 203 -17.20 -2.07 0.25
CA GLN A 203 -17.25 -0.63 -0.05
C GLN A 203 -16.14 -0.31 -1.05
N MET A 204 -16.48 0.18 -2.23
CA MET A 204 -15.57 0.27 -3.36
C MET A 204 -15.57 1.67 -3.98
N SER A 205 -14.39 2.19 -4.31
CA SER A 205 -14.26 3.41 -5.09
C SER A 205 -14.74 3.21 -6.54
N VAL A 206 -14.97 4.32 -7.21
CA VAL A 206 -15.47 4.35 -8.59
C VAL A 206 -14.66 5.34 -9.42
N ASP A 207 -14.53 5.08 -10.72
CA ASP A 207 -13.94 6.03 -11.65
C ASP A 207 -14.87 7.22 -11.91
N THR A 208 -16.19 6.95 -11.92
CA THR A 208 -17.25 7.96 -12.07
C THR A 208 -18.42 7.60 -11.16
N TYR A 209 -18.91 8.59 -10.42
CA TYR A 209 -20.00 8.40 -9.45
C TYR A 209 -21.35 8.93 -10.00
N ASN A 210 -22.33 8.04 -10.10
CA ASN A 210 -23.66 8.38 -10.67
C ASN A 210 -24.64 9.02 -9.67
N GLY A 211 -24.22 9.30 -8.44
CA GLY A 211 -25.07 9.92 -7.41
C GLY A 211 -25.74 8.93 -6.44
N ASP A 212 -25.85 7.65 -6.77
CA ASP A 212 -26.42 6.62 -5.89
C ASP A 212 -25.34 5.64 -5.39
N PRO A 213 -25.08 5.58 -4.06
CA PRO A 213 -24.08 4.69 -3.50
C PRO A 213 -24.46 3.19 -3.55
N ARG A 214 -25.62 2.84 -4.07
CA ARG A 214 -26.11 1.46 -4.20
C ARG A 214 -26.28 1.01 -5.65
N SER A 215 -26.23 1.94 -6.60
CA SER A 215 -26.40 1.63 -8.00
C SER A 215 -25.22 0.86 -8.56
N GLN A 216 -25.48 -0.29 -9.19
CA GLN A 216 -24.48 -1.09 -9.89
C GLN A 216 -24.07 -0.49 -11.26
N ASP A 217 -24.64 0.65 -11.64
CA ASP A 217 -24.24 1.41 -12.83
C ASP A 217 -23.04 2.31 -12.60
N ASN A 218 -22.53 2.37 -11.35
CA ASN A 218 -21.27 3.04 -11.04
C ASN A 218 -20.10 2.32 -11.72
N LEU A 219 -19.22 3.07 -12.37
CA LEU A 219 -17.98 2.54 -12.95
C LEU A 219 -16.98 2.24 -11.83
N ILE A 220 -16.90 0.98 -11.44
CA ILE A 220 -16.05 0.54 -10.33
C ILE A 220 -14.57 0.79 -10.57
N ASN A 221 -13.83 1.07 -9.49
CA ASN A 221 -12.38 1.14 -9.48
C ASN A 221 -11.81 0.25 -8.37
N THR A 222 -10.89 -0.64 -8.72
CA THR A 222 -10.28 -1.60 -7.80
C THR A 222 -8.99 -1.10 -7.14
N GLY A 223 -8.70 0.21 -7.20
CA GLY A 223 -7.53 0.81 -6.56
C GLY A 223 -7.74 1.19 -5.09
N PHE A 224 -9.00 1.30 -4.64
CA PHE A 224 -9.32 1.49 -3.23
C PHE A 224 -10.66 0.86 -2.88
N TYR A 225 -10.66 -0.12 -1.97
CA TYR A 225 -11.90 -0.72 -1.48
C TYR A 225 -11.71 -1.39 -0.12
N PHE A 226 -12.78 -1.42 0.67
CA PHE A 226 -12.87 -2.13 1.95
C PHE A 226 -13.73 -3.38 1.78
N VAL A 227 -13.25 -4.52 2.29
CA VAL A 227 -13.97 -5.81 2.27
C VAL A 227 -14.02 -6.39 3.67
N ARG A 228 -15.21 -6.85 4.08
CA ARG A 228 -15.37 -7.69 5.26
C ARG A 228 -15.20 -9.16 4.89
N SER A 229 -14.44 -9.90 5.69
CA SER A 229 -14.36 -11.35 5.54
C SER A 229 -15.64 -12.02 6.00
N ASN A 230 -16.32 -12.66 5.07
CA ASN A 230 -17.47 -13.52 5.30
C ASN A 230 -17.68 -14.46 4.10
N ASN A 231 -18.59 -15.43 4.23
CA ASN A 231 -18.84 -16.41 3.16
C ASN A 231 -19.22 -15.80 1.83
N LYS A 232 -19.92 -14.64 1.80
CA LYS A 232 -20.34 -14.00 0.56
C LYS A 232 -19.16 -13.35 -0.16
N THR A 233 -18.29 -12.64 0.57
CA THR A 233 -17.11 -12.00 0.00
C THR A 233 -16.06 -13.03 -0.40
N ILE A 234 -15.88 -14.11 0.38
CA ILE A 234 -15.03 -15.24 -0.04
C ILE A 234 -15.58 -15.87 -1.32
N SER A 235 -16.90 -16.08 -1.45
CA SER A 235 -17.52 -16.60 -2.67
C SER A 235 -17.36 -15.65 -3.84
N LEU A 236 -17.47 -14.32 -3.62
CA LEU A 236 -17.21 -13.31 -4.65
C LEU A 236 -15.78 -13.43 -5.20
N PHE A 237 -14.79 -13.38 -4.31
CA PHE A 237 -13.39 -13.43 -4.70
C PHE A 237 -12.99 -14.78 -5.32
N THR A 238 -13.60 -15.89 -4.85
CA THR A 238 -13.40 -17.21 -5.45
C THR A 238 -13.94 -17.26 -6.88
N THR A 239 -15.15 -16.73 -7.10
CA THR A 239 -15.73 -16.67 -8.45
C THR A 239 -14.93 -15.73 -9.33
N TRP A 240 -14.57 -14.56 -8.84
CA TRP A 240 -13.80 -13.56 -9.56
C TRP A 240 -12.43 -14.11 -9.99
N TYR A 241 -11.65 -14.67 -9.06
CA TYR A 241 -10.36 -15.28 -9.39
C TYR A 241 -10.49 -16.49 -10.33
N GLY A 242 -11.57 -17.28 -10.19
CA GLY A 242 -11.86 -18.42 -11.07
C GLY A 242 -12.07 -18.05 -12.55
N MET A 243 -12.33 -16.77 -12.84
CA MET A 243 -12.47 -16.28 -14.21
C MET A 243 -11.15 -15.98 -14.91
N LYS A 244 -10.00 -16.04 -14.23
CA LYS A 244 -8.69 -15.60 -14.76
C LYS A 244 -8.31 -16.26 -16.08
N ASP A 245 -8.59 -17.56 -16.23
CA ASP A 245 -8.21 -18.32 -17.42
C ASP A 245 -9.21 -18.14 -18.58
N ASN A 246 -10.46 -17.72 -18.27
CA ASN A 246 -11.53 -17.46 -19.23
C ASN A 246 -11.65 -15.97 -19.61
N SER A 247 -10.71 -15.12 -19.18
CA SER A 247 -10.77 -13.66 -19.34
C SER A 247 -9.56 -13.11 -20.10
N THR A 248 -9.18 -13.77 -21.19
CA THR A 248 -8.02 -13.39 -22.00
C THR A 248 -8.09 -11.93 -22.42
N GLY A 249 -7.02 -11.16 -22.13
CA GLY A 249 -6.91 -9.74 -22.48
C GLY A 249 -7.69 -8.78 -21.56
N LYS A 250 -8.38 -9.28 -20.53
CA LYS A 250 -9.10 -8.46 -19.55
C LYS A 250 -8.36 -8.43 -18.22
N LYS A 251 -8.27 -7.26 -17.62
CA LYS A 251 -7.77 -7.13 -16.23
C LYS A 251 -8.86 -7.54 -15.22
N ASP A 252 -8.45 -7.79 -14.01
CA ASP A 252 -9.32 -8.20 -12.91
C ASP A 252 -10.53 -7.24 -12.69
N GLN A 253 -10.33 -5.92 -12.79
CA GLN A 253 -11.41 -4.94 -12.66
C GLN A 253 -12.50 -5.10 -13.73
N ASP A 254 -12.11 -5.32 -14.99
CA ASP A 254 -13.06 -5.47 -16.09
C ASP A 254 -13.94 -6.71 -15.86
N VAL A 255 -13.31 -7.80 -15.39
CA VAL A 255 -14.02 -9.03 -15.07
C VAL A 255 -14.96 -8.88 -13.88
N LEU A 256 -14.53 -8.15 -12.83
CA LEU A 256 -15.40 -7.86 -11.70
C LEU A 256 -16.63 -7.02 -12.10
N LEU A 257 -16.43 -6.04 -12.99
CA LEU A 257 -17.52 -5.25 -13.57
C LEU A 257 -18.50 -6.13 -14.37
N GLU A 258 -18.00 -7.04 -15.18
CA GLU A 258 -18.82 -8.00 -15.90
C GLU A 258 -19.64 -8.91 -14.97
N LEU A 259 -18.99 -9.48 -13.96
CA LEU A 259 -19.65 -10.32 -12.96
C LEU A 259 -20.74 -9.55 -12.19
N MET A 260 -20.49 -8.28 -11.88
CA MET A 260 -21.46 -7.39 -11.25
C MET A 260 -22.68 -7.17 -12.18
N THR A 261 -22.43 -6.85 -13.44
CA THR A 261 -23.48 -6.63 -14.46
C THR A 261 -24.29 -7.90 -14.73
N GLN A 262 -23.64 -9.08 -14.67
CA GLN A 262 -24.30 -10.40 -14.78
C GLN A 262 -25.09 -10.77 -13.53
N GLY A 263 -25.16 -9.90 -12.51
CA GLY A 263 -25.97 -10.08 -11.33
C GLY A 263 -25.34 -10.95 -10.22
N LEU A 264 -24.02 -11.19 -10.25
CA LEU A 264 -23.36 -11.99 -9.23
C LEU A 264 -23.54 -11.39 -7.82
N PHE A 265 -23.46 -10.05 -7.68
CA PHE A 265 -23.66 -9.39 -6.40
C PHE A 265 -25.05 -9.65 -5.82
N LYS A 266 -26.08 -9.63 -6.65
CA LYS A 266 -27.45 -9.98 -6.25
C LYS A 266 -27.57 -11.45 -5.89
N LYS A 267 -26.99 -12.35 -6.68
CA LYS A 267 -26.99 -13.81 -6.44
C LYS A 267 -26.34 -14.13 -5.09
N LEU A 268 -25.25 -13.49 -4.74
CA LEU A 268 -24.54 -13.66 -3.46
C LEU A 268 -25.19 -12.87 -2.32
N ARG A 269 -26.23 -12.08 -2.57
CA ARG A 269 -26.86 -11.16 -1.60
C ARG A 269 -25.84 -10.23 -0.92
N LEU A 270 -24.86 -9.75 -1.69
CA LEU A 270 -23.85 -8.79 -1.23
C LEU A 270 -24.51 -7.43 -0.96
N ARG A 271 -24.15 -6.84 0.16
CA ARG A 271 -24.46 -5.44 0.45
C ARG A 271 -23.26 -4.60 0.13
N VAL A 272 -23.32 -3.94 -1.04
CA VAL A 272 -22.24 -3.12 -1.56
C VAL A 272 -22.59 -1.64 -1.41
N ARG A 273 -21.58 -0.83 -1.13
CA ARG A 273 -21.64 0.62 -1.13
C ARG A 273 -20.56 1.17 -2.05
N PHE A 274 -20.94 1.90 -3.07
CA PHE A 274 -20.01 2.64 -3.91
C PHE A 274 -19.67 3.97 -3.25
N LEU A 275 -18.38 4.31 -3.26
CA LEU A 275 -17.83 5.45 -2.53
C LEU A 275 -17.88 6.70 -3.41
N PRO A 276 -18.54 7.80 -2.96
CA PRO A 276 -18.66 9.02 -3.76
C PRO A 276 -17.28 9.64 -4.07
N THR A 277 -17.07 10.05 -5.31
CA THR A 277 -15.85 10.73 -5.79
C THR A 277 -15.61 12.09 -5.11
N LEU A 278 -16.64 12.69 -4.52
CA LEU A 278 -16.49 13.85 -3.62
C LEU A 278 -15.50 13.57 -2.48
N TYR A 279 -15.52 12.36 -1.93
CA TYR A 279 -14.67 11.96 -0.80
C TYR A 279 -13.51 11.07 -1.22
N PHE A 280 -13.75 10.17 -2.17
CA PHE A 280 -12.76 9.23 -2.70
C PHE A 280 -12.47 9.64 -4.15
N SER A 281 -11.74 10.74 -4.27
CA SER A 281 -11.45 11.42 -5.53
C SER A 281 -10.47 10.62 -6.39
N GLY A 282 -10.57 10.79 -7.69
CA GLY A 282 -9.61 10.26 -8.65
C GLY A 282 -9.38 11.22 -9.81
N PHE A 283 -8.35 10.96 -10.62
CA PHE A 283 -8.05 11.78 -11.81
C PHE A 283 -9.05 11.56 -12.95
N CYS A 284 -9.85 10.47 -12.89
CA CYS A 284 -10.98 10.26 -13.80
C CYS A 284 -12.13 11.22 -13.49
N GLU A 285 -12.46 11.38 -12.20
CA GLU A 285 -13.45 12.31 -11.69
C GLU A 285 -12.91 12.98 -10.43
N ASN A 286 -12.37 14.20 -10.62
CA ASN A 286 -11.69 14.91 -9.56
C ASN A 286 -12.68 15.67 -8.66
N SER A 287 -12.60 15.43 -7.36
CA SER A 287 -13.35 16.20 -6.36
C SER A 287 -12.98 17.68 -6.44
N LYS A 288 -13.99 18.54 -6.49
CA LYS A 288 -13.78 19.99 -6.45
C LYS A 288 -13.68 20.54 -5.02
N ASP A 289 -13.83 19.68 -4.00
CA ASP A 289 -13.86 20.07 -2.61
C ASP A 289 -12.72 19.49 -1.79
N ILE A 290 -11.63 20.24 -1.69
CA ILE A 290 -10.45 19.88 -0.87
C ILE A 290 -10.80 19.73 0.64
N TRP A 291 -11.88 20.33 1.12
CA TRP A 291 -12.34 20.23 2.51
C TRP A 291 -12.90 18.86 2.85
N SER A 292 -13.49 18.19 1.87
CA SER A 292 -14.19 16.93 2.05
C SER A 292 -13.38 15.70 1.59
N VAL A 293 -12.42 15.88 0.67
CA VAL A 293 -11.69 14.78 0.06
C VAL A 293 -10.91 13.98 1.10
N THR A 294 -10.98 12.66 0.99
CA THR A 294 -10.35 11.70 1.89
C THR A 294 -9.13 11.04 1.23
N THR A 295 -9.31 10.57 0.02
CA THR A 295 -8.23 9.98 -0.81
C THR A 295 -8.25 10.60 -2.20
N VAL A 296 -7.08 10.59 -2.86
CA VAL A 296 -6.96 10.97 -4.28
C VAL A 296 -6.19 9.87 -5.01
N HIS A 297 -6.81 9.27 -6.01
CA HIS A 297 -6.23 8.21 -6.83
C HIS A 297 -5.78 8.75 -8.18
N SER A 298 -4.55 8.49 -8.58
CA SER A 298 -4.08 8.81 -9.93
C SER A 298 -4.54 7.79 -10.99
N ASN A 299 -5.82 7.36 -10.90
CA ASN A 299 -6.47 6.61 -11.97
C ASN A 299 -6.52 7.46 -13.26
N CYS A 300 -6.90 6.90 -14.42
CA CYS A 300 -6.85 7.60 -15.70
C CYS A 300 -5.44 8.16 -16.05
N CYS A 301 -4.38 7.50 -15.58
CA CYS A 301 -2.99 7.83 -15.83
C CYS A 301 -2.21 6.57 -16.21
N ARG A 302 -1.37 6.62 -17.27
CA ARG A 302 -0.75 5.42 -17.84
C ARG A 302 0.66 5.12 -17.32
N HIS A 303 1.45 6.15 -16.98
CA HIS A 303 2.87 6.02 -16.66
C HIS A 303 3.17 6.38 -15.20
N VAL A 304 4.08 5.63 -14.56
CA VAL A 304 4.46 5.85 -13.16
C VAL A 304 5.02 7.26 -12.95
N ASP A 305 5.89 7.74 -13.85
CA ASP A 305 6.48 9.08 -13.73
C ASP A 305 5.42 10.19 -13.78
N ALA A 306 4.43 10.06 -14.66
CA ALA A 306 3.31 11.01 -14.74
C ALA A 306 2.48 11.02 -13.46
N LYS A 307 2.22 9.83 -12.89
CA LYS A 307 1.53 9.68 -11.59
C LYS A 307 2.33 10.35 -10.47
N VAL A 308 3.63 10.08 -10.39
CA VAL A 308 4.54 10.69 -9.40
C VAL A 308 4.50 12.21 -9.49
N GLN A 309 4.61 12.77 -10.71
CA GLN A 309 4.60 14.20 -10.94
C GLN A 309 3.30 14.86 -10.46
N ASP A 310 2.14 14.33 -10.84
CA ASP A 310 0.85 14.92 -10.51
C ASP A 310 0.45 14.67 -9.05
N LEU A 311 0.79 13.51 -8.47
CA LEU A 311 0.57 13.26 -7.04
C LEU A 311 1.44 14.12 -6.13
N LYS A 312 2.66 14.48 -6.54
CA LYS A 312 3.47 15.51 -5.87
C LYS A 312 2.76 16.87 -5.88
N ALA A 313 2.08 17.21 -6.98
CA ALA A 313 1.28 18.43 -7.04
C ALA A 313 0.09 18.38 -6.06
N VAL A 314 -0.62 17.24 -5.99
CA VAL A 314 -1.70 17.02 -4.99
C VAL A 314 -1.19 17.22 -3.56
N LEU A 315 -0.02 16.65 -3.20
CA LEU A 315 0.56 16.81 -1.86
C LEU A 315 0.98 18.26 -1.58
N ARG A 316 1.51 18.98 -2.58
CA ARG A 316 1.81 20.42 -2.43
C ARG A 316 0.55 21.24 -2.17
N ASP A 317 -0.53 20.98 -2.91
CA ASP A 317 -1.80 21.67 -2.72
C ASP A 317 -2.39 21.36 -1.34
N TRP A 318 -2.28 20.12 -0.89
CA TRP A 318 -2.68 19.71 0.44
C TRP A 318 -1.90 20.43 1.54
N LYS A 319 -0.56 20.52 1.42
CA LYS A 319 0.29 21.28 2.35
C LYS A 319 -0.14 22.75 2.42
N ARG A 320 -0.32 23.40 1.26
CA ARG A 320 -0.78 24.81 1.18
C ARG A 320 -2.16 25.00 1.82
N PHE A 321 -3.08 24.06 1.58
CA PHE A 321 -4.40 24.08 2.22
C PHE A 321 -4.29 24.00 3.75
N LYS A 322 -3.50 23.09 4.29
CA LYS A 322 -3.28 22.96 5.73
C LYS A 322 -2.66 24.21 6.34
N GLU A 323 -1.64 24.76 5.72
CA GLU A 323 -1.00 26.03 6.17
C GLU A 323 -1.98 27.20 6.18
N ALA A 324 -2.79 27.33 5.14
CA ALA A 324 -3.82 28.37 5.07
C ALA A 324 -4.88 28.20 6.16
N LYS A 325 -5.29 26.95 6.46
CA LYS A 325 -6.24 26.63 7.53
C LYS A 325 -5.68 26.98 8.91
N VAL A 326 -4.40 26.75 9.15
CA VAL A 326 -3.72 27.12 10.41
C VAL A 326 -3.62 28.63 10.55
N LYS A 327 -3.24 29.36 9.50
CA LYS A 327 -3.14 30.82 9.49
C LYS A 327 -4.48 31.51 9.63
N ASN A 328 -5.55 30.90 9.15
CA ASN A 328 -6.91 31.45 9.22
C ASN A 328 -7.92 30.38 9.68
N PRO A 329 -8.06 30.11 10.99
CA PRO A 329 -8.96 29.08 11.52
C PRO A 329 -10.45 29.31 11.19
N ARG A 330 -10.84 30.54 10.82
CA ARG A 330 -12.21 30.91 10.41
C ARG A 330 -12.41 30.82 8.88
N MET A 331 -11.46 30.26 8.15
CA MET A 331 -11.54 30.07 6.71
C MET A 331 -12.72 29.15 6.37
N ALA A 332 -13.66 29.70 5.59
CA ALA A 332 -14.84 28.93 5.13
C ALA A 332 -14.60 28.35 3.73
N PRO A 333 -15.25 27.23 3.35
CA PRO A 333 -15.07 26.57 2.07
C PRO A 333 -15.26 27.47 0.83
N ASN A 334 -16.05 28.54 0.95
CA ASN A 334 -16.47 29.36 -0.19
C ASN A 334 -15.59 30.59 -0.46
N ARG A 335 -14.45 30.79 0.21
CA ARG A 335 -13.80 32.11 0.21
C ARG A 335 -12.38 32.24 -0.29
N THR A 336 -11.68 31.20 -0.82
CA THR A 336 -10.28 31.41 -1.22
C THR A 336 -9.80 30.55 -2.40
N MET A 337 -8.87 31.12 -3.19
CA MET A 337 -8.14 30.48 -4.29
C MET A 337 -7.31 29.23 -3.87
N VAL A 338 -7.18 28.97 -2.56
CA VAL A 338 -6.46 27.81 -1.99
C VAL A 338 -7.29 26.50 -2.08
N THR A 339 -8.49 26.54 -2.64
CA THR A 339 -9.43 25.42 -2.66
C THR A 339 -9.41 24.62 -3.98
N ARG A 340 -8.53 24.93 -4.90
CA ARG A 340 -8.44 24.22 -6.18
C ARG A 340 -7.20 23.31 -6.20
N TRP A 341 -7.40 22.12 -6.73
CA TRP A 341 -6.31 21.21 -7.08
C TRP A 341 -5.58 21.74 -8.31
N SER A 342 -4.26 21.49 -8.34
CA SER A 342 -3.47 21.64 -9.59
C SER A 342 -4.04 20.70 -10.66
N GLU A 343 -3.97 21.12 -11.92
CA GLU A 343 -4.36 20.27 -13.03
C GLU A 343 -3.40 19.07 -13.15
N HIS A 344 -3.93 17.90 -13.52
CA HIS A 344 -3.17 16.65 -13.64
C HIS A 344 -2.61 16.52 -15.06
N ILE A 345 -1.72 17.46 -15.43
CA ILE A 345 -1.24 17.65 -16.81
C ILE A 345 -0.37 16.48 -17.27
N ALA A 346 0.49 15.94 -16.41
CA ALA A 346 1.35 14.84 -16.76
C ALA A 346 0.53 13.56 -17.06
N CYS A 347 -0.45 13.27 -16.23
CA CYS A 347 -1.37 12.15 -16.44
C CYS A 347 -2.24 12.33 -17.67
N PHE A 348 -2.76 13.53 -17.91
CA PHE A 348 -3.49 13.84 -19.15
C PHE A 348 -2.63 13.61 -20.40
N ASN A 349 -1.37 14.08 -20.38
CA ASN A 349 -0.44 13.90 -21.49
C ASN A 349 0.01 12.43 -21.66
N SER A 350 -0.06 11.59 -20.62
CA SER A 350 0.31 10.17 -20.68
C SER A 350 -0.57 9.35 -21.64
N TRP A 351 -1.70 9.89 -22.10
CA TRP A 351 -2.60 9.29 -23.08
C TRP A 351 -2.26 9.64 -24.51
N LYS A 352 -1.44 10.68 -24.73
CA LYS A 352 -1.03 11.06 -26.07
C LYS A 352 0.02 10.07 -26.59
N PRO A 353 -0.02 9.70 -27.89
CA PRO A 353 1.05 8.90 -28.47
C PRO A 353 2.39 9.66 -28.33
N PRO A 354 3.52 8.94 -28.14
CA PRO A 354 4.83 9.57 -28.13
C PRO A 354 5.01 10.38 -29.42
N ASN A 355 5.41 11.65 -29.26
CA ASN A 355 5.72 12.52 -30.41
C ASN A 355 6.84 11.88 -31.21
N ASN A 356 6.58 11.36 -32.40
CA ASN A 356 7.57 10.81 -33.34
C ASN A 356 8.51 11.89 -33.94
N ASN A 357 8.54 13.11 -33.42
CA ASN A 357 9.30 14.23 -33.98
C ASN A 357 10.72 14.38 -33.38
N LEU A 358 11.29 13.34 -32.79
CA LEU A 358 12.73 13.37 -32.38
C LEU A 358 13.49 12.20 -33.06
N ARG A 359 13.35 12.08 -34.38
CA ARG A 359 14.30 11.38 -35.25
C ARG A 359 14.47 12.24 -36.49
N ASN A 360 15.37 13.22 -36.41
CA ASN A 360 16.16 13.75 -37.53
C ASN A 360 17.49 14.17 -36.94
#